data_f88d6962d38b7df0f591819910a7a3a1
#
_entry.id   f88d6962d38b7df0f591819910a7a3a1
#
_cell.length_a   1.000
_cell.length_b   1.000
_cell.length_c   1.000
_cell.angle_alpha   90.00
_cell.angle_beta   90.00
_cell.angle_gamma   90.00
#
_symmetry.space_group_name_H-M   'P 1'
#
loop_
_entity.id
_entity.type
_entity.pdbx_description
1 polymer ?
#
loop_
_entity_poly.entity_id
_entity_poly.type
_entity_poly.pdbx_seq_one_letter_code
_entity_poly.pdbx_strand_id
1 'polypeptide(L)'
;MKKFSLAALFMAIIAVFASSCSPKQGVTQDITKSSVKGNWVLTDIKYEGIPDNAKVTVFDEANAKCFIGSQWILPDNYAAGSYAISSTENGCSPVTQNIAWSLTKQGGVTMFGFKKLYSGDKAKNVTEGYRVEVTGAGSIMTWRAIVNFENKDAAIIYTLQRR
;
A
#
# COMPACT_ATOMS: atom_id res chain seq x y z
N MET A 1 57.03 52.58 9.53
CA MET A 1 55.79 53.26 9.10
C MET A 1 54.94 52.26 8.35
N LYS A 2 53.82 51.95 8.92
CA LYS A 2 52.61 51.23 8.37
C LYS A 2 52.85 49.91 7.66
N LYS A 3 52.96 48.84 8.47
CA LYS A 3 52.67 47.49 8.09
C LYS A 3 51.29 47.18 8.68
N PHE A 4 50.25 47.52 7.98
CA PHE A 4 48.89 47.13 8.34
C PHE A 4 48.24 46.39 7.18
N SER A 5 47.73 45.22 7.52
CA SER A 5 46.51 44.68 6.99
C SER A 5 46.55 43.94 5.65
N LEU A 6 47.24 42.78 5.61
CA LEU A 6 46.95 41.77 4.60
C LEU A 6 46.25 40.53 5.22
N ALA A 7 46.09 40.52 6.55
CA ALA A 7 45.47 39.40 7.28
C ALA A 7 43.94 39.51 7.43
N ALA A 8 43.35 40.66 7.11
CA ALA A 8 41.90 40.88 7.28
C ALA A 8 41.05 40.52 6.05
N LEU A 9 41.67 40.18 4.92
CA LEU A 9 40.93 39.92 3.67
C LEU A 9 40.71 38.43 3.39
N PHE A 10 41.30 37.53 4.19
CA PHE A 10 41.13 36.08 4.02
C PHE A 10 40.05 35.43 4.89
N MET A 11 39.41 36.21 5.77
CA MET A 11 38.35 35.66 6.70
C MET A 11 36.92 35.89 6.21
N ALA A 12 36.69 36.49 5.05
CA ALA A 12 35.37 36.83 4.54
C ALA A 12 34.83 35.89 3.44
N ILE A 13 35.54 34.82 3.07
CA ILE A 13 35.17 33.98 1.91
C ILE A 13 34.74 32.56 2.30
N ILE A 14 34.69 32.19 3.58
CA ILE A 14 34.32 30.82 4.00
C ILE A 14 32.85 30.69 4.45
N ALA A 15 32.01 31.68 4.27
CA ALA A 15 30.64 31.67 4.82
C ALA A 15 29.52 31.40 3.81
N VAL A 16 29.76 30.82 2.62
CA VAL A 16 28.68 30.71 1.58
C VAL A 16 28.44 29.29 1.05
N PHE A 17 28.97 28.23 1.65
CA PHE A 17 28.65 26.86 1.21
C PHE A 17 28.01 25.98 2.26
N ALA A 18 27.11 26.53 3.09
CA ALA A 18 26.12 25.71 3.77
C ALA A 18 24.82 25.68 2.93
N SER A 19 24.88 25.19 1.70
CA SER A 19 23.69 24.75 0.98
C SER A 19 23.19 23.51 1.70
N SER A 20 22.38 23.74 2.73
CA SER A 20 21.57 22.72 3.39
C SER A 20 20.72 22.03 2.33
N CYS A 21 21.15 20.87 1.85
CA CYS A 21 20.25 19.92 1.25
C CYS A 21 19.30 19.46 2.35
N SER A 22 18.22 20.19 2.56
CA SER A 22 17.05 19.64 3.29
C SER A 22 16.63 18.41 2.52
N PRO A 23 16.56 17.21 3.14
CA PRO A 23 15.95 16.07 2.49
C PRO A 23 14.54 16.51 2.11
N LYS A 24 14.17 16.39 0.83
CA LYS A 24 12.80 16.59 0.39
C LYS A 24 11.96 15.65 1.26
N GLN A 25 11.25 16.20 2.22
CA GLN A 25 10.17 15.48 2.87
C GLN A 25 9.28 15.02 1.73
N GLY A 26 9.23 13.70 1.50
CA GLY A 26 8.36 13.13 0.50
C GLY A 26 6.98 13.69 0.79
N VAL A 27 6.39 14.37 -0.18
CA VAL A 27 5.00 14.81 -0.11
C VAL A 27 4.21 13.54 0.14
N THR A 28 3.78 13.33 1.38
CA THR A 28 2.85 12.26 1.72
C THR A 28 1.56 12.62 1.00
N GLN A 29 1.38 12.04 -0.18
CA GLN A 29 0.20 12.26 -0.98
C GLN A 29 -1.00 11.80 -0.15
N ASP A 30 -1.91 12.72 0.14
CA ASP A 30 -3.10 12.39 0.93
C ASP A 30 -3.93 11.34 0.17
N ILE A 31 -4.02 10.15 0.76
CA ILE A 31 -4.71 9.02 0.15
C ILE A 31 -6.20 9.23 0.34
N THR A 32 -6.89 9.50 -0.74
CA THR A 32 -8.31 9.80 -0.80
C THR A 32 -9.06 8.71 -1.57
N LYS A 33 -10.39 8.73 -1.49
CA LYS A 33 -11.22 7.85 -2.32
C LYS A 33 -10.92 8.02 -3.81
N SER A 34 -10.73 9.25 -4.28
CA SER A 34 -10.44 9.53 -5.68
C SER A 34 -9.10 8.96 -6.14
N SER A 35 -8.11 8.85 -5.26
CA SER A 35 -6.82 8.27 -5.59
C SER A 35 -6.82 6.74 -5.55
N VAL A 36 -7.75 6.12 -4.81
CA VAL A 36 -7.86 4.66 -4.68
C VAL A 36 -8.87 4.05 -5.65
N LYS A 37 -9.96 4.76 -5.96
CA LYS A 37 -10.95 4.24 -6.93
C LYS A 37 -10.32 3.98 -8.30
N GLY A 38 -10.80 2.97 -8.99
CA GLY A 38 -10.35 2.60 -10.34
C GLY A 38 -10.12 1.11 -10.52
N ASN A 39 -9.43 0.77 -11.58
CA ASN A 39 -9.08 -0.60 -11.91
C ASN A 39 -7.60 -0.82 -11.62
N TRP A 40 -7.31 -1.89 -10.90
CA TRP A 40 -5.98 -2.23 -10.44
C TRP A 40 -5.63 -3.67 -10.77
N VAL A 41 -4.35 -3.93 -10.98
CA VAL A 41 -3.80 -5.28 -11.06
C VAL A 41 -2.78 -5.43 -9.95
N LEU A 42 -2.89 -6.49 -9.19
CA LEU A 42 -1.88 -6.84 -8.20
C LEU A 42 -0.69 -7.47 -8.93
N THR A 43 0.45 -6.78 -8.91
CA THR A 43 1.63 -7.15 -9.71
C THR A 43 2.70 -7.86 -8.92
N ASP A 44 2.76 -7.64 -7.60
CA ASP A 44 3.81 -8.22 -6.75
C ASP A 44 3.33 -8.41 -5.31
N ILE A 45 3.89 -9.42 -4.65
CA ILE A 45 3.72 -9.69 -3.22
C ILE A 45 5.08 -9.94 -2.60
N LYS A 46 5.38 -9.19 -1.54
CA LYS A 46 6.58 -9.36 -0.72
C LYS A 46 6.22 -9.69 0.72
N TYR A 47 7.07 -10.46 1.36
CA TYR A 47 6.94 -10.82 2.77
C TYR A 47 7.98 -10.09 3.62
N GLU A 48 7.56 -9.59 4.77
CA GLU A 48 8.42 -9.08 5.83
C GLU A 48 8.24 -9.97 7.06
N GLY A 49 9.33 -10.58 7.54
CA GLY A 49 9.28 -11.51 8.68
C GLY A 49 8.63 -12.86 8.40
N ILE A 50 8.35 -13.19 7.14
CA ILE A 50 7.80 -14.46 6.67
C ILE A 50 8.76 -15.03 5.63
N PRO A 51 9.14 -16.32 5.68
CA PRO A 51 9.96 -16.95 4.63
C PRO A 51 9.26 -16.92 3.27
N ASP A 52 10.01 -16.66 2.19
CA ASP A 52 9.45 -16.55 0.83
C ASP A 52 8.76 -17.82 0.31
N ASN A 53 9.11 -18.98 0.87
CA ASN A 53 8.51 -20.27 0.54
C ASN A 53 7.29 -20.61 1.41
N ALA A 54 6.94 -19.77 2.38
CA ALA A 54 5.79 -20.00 3.23
C ALA A 54 4.47 -19.97 2.43
N LYS A 55 3.57 -20.88 2.75
CA LYS A 55 2.21 -20.88 2.20
C LYS A 55 1.32 -20.08 3.16
N VAL A 56 1.06 -18.83 2.81
CA VAL A 56 0.23 -17.94 3.62
C VAL A 56 -1.11 -17.74 2.92
N THR A 57 -2.19 -18.22 3.53
CA THR A 57 -3.55 -17.93 3.08
C THR A 57 -3.93 -16.52 3.49
N VAL A 58 -4.46 -15.74 2.56
CA VAL A 58 -4.90 -14.37 2.80
C VAL A 58 -6.35 -14.19 2.42
N PHE A 59 -7.00 -13.27 3.13
CA PHE A 59 -8.41 -12.90 2.92
C PHE A 59 -9.36 -14.12 2.97
N ASP A 60 -9.01 -15.17 3.72
CA ASP A 60 -9.71 -16.45 3.80
C ASP A 60 -10.14 -16.98 2.42
N GLU A 61 -9.27 -16.82 1.42
CA GLU A 61 -9.54 -17.20 0.03
C GLU A 61 -8.50 -18.16 -0.51
N ALA A 62 -7.26 -17.72 -0.63
CA ALA A 62 -6.22 -18.47 -1.31
C ALA A 62 -4.83 -18.12 -0.76
N ASN A 63 -3.84 -18.88 -1.19
CA ASN A 63 -2.44 -18.50 -0.97
C ASN A 63 -2.20 -17.10 -1.53
N ALA A 64 -1.44 -16.27 -0.80
CA ALA A 64 -1.15 -14.91 -1.20
C ALA A 64 -0.63 -14.79 -2.64
N LYS A 65 0.22 -15.72 -3.07
CA LYS A 65 0.77 -15.72 -4.44
C LYS A 65 -0.29 -15.95 -5.53
N CYS A 66 -1.43 -16.56 -5.21
CA CYS A 66 -2.53 -16.69 -6.16
C CYS A 66 -3.14 -15.34 -6.56
N PHE A 67 -2.96 -14.33 -5.73
CA PHE A 67 -3.44 -12.99 -6.03
C PHE A 67 -2.55 -12.21 -7.01
N ILE A 68 -1.33 -12.69 -7.34
CA ILE A 68 -0.51 -12.04 -8.36
C ILE A 68 -1.23 -12.16 -9.71
N GLY A 69 -1.41 -11.03 -10.39
CA GLY A 69 -2.23 -10.91 -11.60
C GLY A 69 -3.73 -10.69 -11.35
N SER A 70 -4.19 -10.77 -10.10
CA SER A 70 -5.60 -10.50 -9.79
C SER A 70 -5.99 -9.06 -10.16
N GLN A 71 -7.22 -8.92 -10.65
CA GLN A 71 -7.80 -7.65 -11.02
C GLN A 71 -8.71 -7.17 -9.90
N TRP A 72 -8.59 -5.90 -9.54
CA TRP A 72 -9.40 -5.25 -8.52
C TRP A 72 -10.15 -4.07 -9.12
N ILE A 73 -11.46 -4.08 -9.00
CA ILE A 73 -12.34 -3.02 -9.49
C ILE A 73 -12.91 -2.31 -8.26
N LEU A 74 -12.52 -1.06 -8.10
CA LEU A 74 -12.91 -0.21 -6.97
C LEU A 74 -13.69 1.01 -7.50
N PRO A 75 -14.99 0.87 -7.75
CA PRO A 75 -15.81 1.96 -8.30
C PRO A 75 -16.09 3.02 -7.25
N ASP A 76 -16.65 4.12 -7.68
CA ASP A 76 -17.05 5.21 -6.79
C ASP A 76 -18.17 4.80 -5.80
N ASN A 77 -18.99 3.83 -6.18
CA ASN A 77 -19.92 3.19 -5.25
C ASN A 77 -19.20 2.14 -4.41
N TYR A 78 -18.97 2.43 -3.14
CA TYR A 78 -18.29 1.54 -2.21
C TYR A 78 -18.90 0.13 -2.07
N ALA A 79 -20.18 -0.04 -2.37
CA ALA A 79 -20.88 -1.32 -2.25
C ALA A 79 -20.79 -2.20 -3.52
N ALA A 80 -20.07 -1.78 -4.55
CA ALA A 80 -20.08 -2.43 -5.87
C ALA A 80 -18.68 -2.81 -6.39
N GLY A 81 -17.69 -2.99 -5.52
CA GLY A 81 -16.36 -3.44 -5.92
C GLY A 81 -16.28 -4.94 -6.19
N SER A 82 -15.18 -5.36 -6.79
CA SER A 82 -14.88 -6.79 -6.99
C SER A 82 -13.39 -7.04 -7.10
N TYR A 83 -12.97 -8.29 -6.86
CA TYR A 83 -11.69 -8.78 -7.33
C TYR A 83 -11.86 -10.10 -8.10
N ALA A 84 -10.90 -10.38 -8.97
CA ALA A 84 -10.84 -11.64 -9.71
C ALA A 84 -9.42 -12.21 -9.67
N ILE A 85 -9.29 -13.46 -9.20
CA ILE A 85 -8.11 -14.29 -9.33
C ILE A 85 -8.28 -15.11 -10.60
N SER A 86 -7.29 -15.08 -11.50
CA SER A 86 -7.31 -15.87 -12.74
C SER A 86 -6.26 -16.99 -12.76
N SER A 87 -5.36 -17.02 -11.79
CA SER A 87 -4.28 -18.01 -11.72
C SER A 87 -4.84 -19.43 -11.48
N THR A 88 -4.30 -20.38 -12.19
CA THR A 88 -4.54 -21.84 -12.01
C THR A 88 -3.28 -22.56 -11.56
N GLU A 89 -2.17 -21.83 -11.38
CA GLU A 89 -0.86 -22.41 -11.04
C GLU A 89 -0.76 -22.70 -9.54
N ASN A 90 0.07 -23.67 -9.18
CA ASN A 90 0.45 -23.96 -7.79
C ASN A 90 -0.71 -24.16 -6.82
N GLY A 91 -1.81 -24.77 -7.31
CA GLY A 91 -3.00 -25.03 -6.50
C GLY A 91 -3.94 -23.81 -6.33
N CYS A 92 -3.75 -22.78 -7.14
CA CYS A 92 -4.69 -21.67 -7.23
C CYS A 92 -5.95 -22.08 -8.00
N SER A 93 -7.07 -21.49 -7.63
CA SER A 93 -8.35 -21.66 -8.32
C SER A 93 -8.89 -20.31 -8.74
N PRO A 94 -9.31 -20.13 -9.99
CA PRO A 94 -9.95 -18.90 -10.44
C PRO A 94 -11.20 -18.60 -9.61
N VAL A 95 -11.32 -17.35 -9.19
CA VAL A 95 -12.50 -16.87 -8.45
C VAL A 95 -12.77 -15.42 -8.79
N THR A 96 -14.04 -15.05 -8.86
CA THR A 96 -14.49 -13.65 -8.90
C THR A 96 -15.35 -13.40 -7.67
N GLN A 97 -14.98 -12.40 -6.88
CA GLN A 97 -15.63 -12.07 -5.63
C GLN A 97 -16.12 -10.63 -5.63
N ASN A 98 -17.39 -10.43 -5.38
CA ASN A 98 -17.94 -9.10 -5.13
C ASN A 98 -17.54 -8.63 -3.73
N ILE A 99 -17.25 -7.34 -3.61
CA ILE A 99 -16.87 -6.72 -2.34
C ILE A 99 -17.58 -5.39 -2.11
N ALA A 100 -17.79 -5.08 -0.85
CA ALA A 100 -17.95 -3.69 -0.42
C ALA A 100 -16.61 -3.21 0.15
N TRP A 101 -16.18 -2.01 -0.23
CA TRP A 101 -14.89 -1.47 0.20
C TRP A 101 -15.04 -0.11 0.90
N SER A 102 -14.04 0.28 1.63
CA SER A 102 -14.03 1.55 2.36
C SER A 102 -12.61 2.07 2.57
N LEU A 103 -12.50 3.36 2.82
CA LEU A 103 -11.28 3.99 3.33
C LEU A 103 -11.59 4.61 4.69
N THR A 104 -10.70 4.38 5.65
CA THR A 104 -10.76 5.00 6.98
C THR A 104 -9.38 5.50 7.36
N LYS A 105 -9.32 6.55 8.19
CA LYS A 105 -8.07 7.00 8.80
C LYS A 105 -8.04 6.54 10.25
N GLN A 106 -6.94 5.90 10.64
CA GLN A 106 -6.72 5.43 12.00
C GLN A 106 -5.29 5.80 12.42
N GLY A 107 -5.14 6.65 13.44
CA GLY A 107 -3.82 7.08 13.91
C GLY A 107 -2.95 7.76 12.82
N GLY A 108 -3.56 8.47 11.87
CA GLY A 108 -2.84 9.09 10.74
C GLY A 108 -2.56 8.16 9.56
N VAL A 109 -2.82 6.85 9.70
CA VAL A 109 -2.66 5.85 8.64
C VAL A 109 -3.97 5.69 7.89
N THR A 110 -3.90 5.61 6.55
CA THR A 110 -5.07 5.27 5.74
C THR A 110 -5.22 3.77 5.64
N MET A 111 -6.40 3.28 6.03
CA MET A 111 -6.75 1.86 5.96
C MET A 111 -7.74 1.65 4.82
N PHE A 112 -7.42 0.73 3.91
CA PHE A 112 -8.37 0.16 2.97
C PHE A 112 -9.03 -1.05 3.63
N GLY A 113 -10.35 -1.04 3.70
CA GLY A 113 -11.14 -2.14 4.21
C GLY A 113 -12.03 -2.72 3.13
N PHE A 114 -12.24 -4.03 3.12
CA PHE A 114 -13.26 -4.63 2.27
C PHE A 114 -13.94 -5.83 2.96
N LYS A 115 -15.17 -6.08 2.53
CA LYS A 115 -16.00 -7.22 2.95
C LYS A 115 -16.40 -8.00 1.71
N LYS A 116 -16.30 -9.32 1.76
CA LYS A 116 -16.83 -10.19 0.70
C LYS A 116 -18.35 -10.15 0.72
N LEU A 117 -18.97 -10.08 -0.44
CA LEU A 117 -20.42 -10.09 -0.61
C LEU A 117 -20.79 -11.32 -1.43
N TYR A 118 -21.58 -12.20 -0.84
CA TYR A 118 -22.16 -13.35 -1.52
C TYR A 118 -23.54 -13.01 -2.08
N SER A 119 -24.13 -13.92 -2.84
CA SER A 119 -25.45 -13.71 -3.43
C SER A 119 -26.50 -13.40 -2.36
N GLY A 120 -27.18 -12.25 -2.50
CA GLY A 120 -28.18 -11.77 -1.54
C GLY A 120 -27.64 -10.92 -0.39
N ASP A 121 -26.32 -10.83 -0.22
CA ASP A 121 -25.73 -10.04 0.85
C ASP A 121 -25.95 -8.55 0.66
N LYS A 122 -26.26 -7.88 1.77
CA LYS A 122 -26.22 -6.42 1.86
C LYS A 122 -24.99 -6.02 2.68
N ALA A 123 -24.16 -5.15 2.14
CA ALA A 123 -22.90 -4.73 2.76
C ALA A 123 -23.04 -4.30 4.24
N LYS A 124 -24.17 -3.70 4.61
CA LYS A 124 -24.45 -3.27 6.00
C LYS A 124 -24.62 -4.43 6.98
N ASN A 125 -25.00 -5.62 6.49
CA ASN A 125 -25.27 -6.78 7.31
C ASN A 125 -24.04 -7.69 7.46
N VAL A 126 -23.03 -7.54 6.59
CA VAL A 126 -21.77 -8.29 6.68
C VAL A 126 -20.89 -7.62 7.73
N THR A 127 -20.55 -8.32 8.79
CA THR A 127 -19.72 -7.81 9.90
C THR A 127 -18.24 -8.12 9.70
N GLU A 128 -17.93 -9.24 9.07
CA GLU A 128 -16.57 -9.67 8.80
C GLU A 128 -15.94 -8.91 7.63
N GLY A 129 -14.65 -8.65 7.70
CA GLY A 129 -13.93 -7.96 6.63
C GLY A 129 -12.44 -7.88 6.91
N TYR A 130 -11.73 -7.45 5.90
CA TYR A 130 -10.27 -7.37 5.89
C TYR A 130 -9.84 -5.92 5.88
N ARG A 131 -8.68 -5.63 6.45
CA ARG A 131 -8.09 -4.29 6.48
C ARG A 131 -6.62 -4.37 6.19
N VAL A 132 -6.15 -3.43 5.36
CA VAL A 132 -4.74 -3.25 5.04
C VAL A 132 -4.40 -1.77 5.10
N GLU A 133 -3.19 -1.45 5.49
CA GLU A 133 -2.67 -0.09 5.38
C GLU A 133 -2.43 0.24 3.91
N VAL A 134 -2.73 1.47 3.50
CA VAL A 134 -2.46 1.96 2.15
C VAL A 134 -1.32 2.95 2.22
N THR A 135 -0.28 2.71 1.41
CA THR A 135 0.82 3.62 1.21
C THR A 135 0.99 3.89 -0.28
N GLY A 136 0.78 5.13 -0.68
CA GLY A 136 0.76 5.51 -2.09
C GLY A 136 -0.54 5.11 -2.82
N ALA A 137 -1.06 6.00 -3.62
CA ALA A 137 -2.27 5.77 -4.43
C ALA A 137 -2.23 6.70 -5.66
N GLY A 138 -1.22 6.52 -6.50
CA GLY A 138 -1.07 7.18 -7.80
C GLY A 138 -1.27 6.18 -8.94
N SER A 139 -0.23 5.97 -9.74
CA SER A 139 -0.14 4.87 -10.71
C SER A 139 0.14 3.52 -10.03
N ILE A 140 0.77 3.57 -8.86
CA ILE A 140 1.06 2.41 -8.01
C ILE A 140 0.41 2.65 -6.65
N MET A 141 -0.25 1.62 -6.12
CA MET A 141 -0.80 1.57 -4.77
C MET A 141 -0.15 0.40 -4.04
N THR A 142 0.27 0.63 -2.81
CA THR A 142 0.84 -0.41 -1.96
C THR A 142 -0.08 -0.65 -0.78
N TRP A 143 -0.39 -1.92 -0.52
CA TRP A 143 -1.10 -2.35 0.68
C TRP A 143 -0.15 -3.09 1.60
N ARG A 144 -0.28 -2.86 2.89
CA ARG A 144 0.47 -3.55 3.92
C ARG A 144 -0.49 -4.22 4.89
N ALA A 145 -0.50 -5.54 4.89
CA ALA A 145 -1.26 -6.33 5.85
C ALA A 145 -0.34 -6.77 6.98
N ILE A 146 -0.63 -6.33 8.20
CA ILE A 146 0.04 -6.81 9.40
C ILE A 146 -0.56 -8.18 9.75
N VAL A 147 0.30 -9.15 9.96
CA VAL A 147 -0.07 -10.52 10.32
C VAL A 147 0.80 -11.02 11.48
N ASN A 148 0.29 -11.98 12.23
CA ASN A 148 1.12 -12.71 13.18
C ASN A 148 1.63 -13.98 12.51
N PHE A 149 2.95 -14.15 12.46
CA PHE A 149 3.58 -15.35 11.93
C PHE A 149 4.54 -15.92 12.98
N GLU A 150 4.28 -17.14 13.43
CA GLU A 150 5.07 -17.80 14.49
C GLU A 150 5.25 -16.94 15.76
N ASN A 151 4.16 -16.29 16.20
CA ASN A 151 4.12 -15.38 17.36
C ASN A 151 5.01 -14.13 17.21
N LYS A 152 5.34 -13.71 15.99
CA LYS A 152 6.06 -12.48 15.69
C LYS A 152 5.24 -11.61 14.74
N ASP A 153 5.41 -10.32 14.89
CA ASP A 153 4.84 -9.36 13.93
C ASP A 153 5.53 -9.52 12.58
N ALA A 154 4.74 -9.68 11.57
CA ALA A 154 5.15 -9.85 10.19
C ALA A 154 4.23 -9.04 9.28
N ALA A 155 4.57 -8.89 8.01
CA ALA A 155 3.71 -8.20 7.08
C ALA A 155 3.73 -8.84 5.68
N ILE A 156 2.62 -8.65 4.98
CA ILE A 156 2.49 -8.96 3.56
C ILE A 156 2.30 -7.64 2.83
N ILE A 157 3.18 -7.37 1.88
CA ILE A 157 3.17 -6.17 1.07
C ILE A 157 2.65 -6.51 -0.31
N TYR A 158 1.56 -5.88 -0.71
CA TYR A 158 0.95 -6.04 -2.02
C TYR A 158 1.23 -4.80 -2.85
N THR A 159 1.70 -4.96 -4.08
CA THR A 159 1.89 -3.88 -5.03
C THR A 159 0.83 -3.98 -6.12
N LEU A 160 0.04 -2.94 -6.27
CA LEU A 160 -1.01 -2.84 -7.27
C LEU A 160 -0.67 -1.73 -8.26
N GLN A 161 -0.84 -2.02 -9.54
CA GLN A 161 -0.66 -1.07 -10.62
C GLN A 161 -2.02 -0.69 -11.22
N ARG A 162 -2.22 0.60 -11.45
CA ARG A 162 -3.44 1.12 -12.09
C ARG A 162 -3.48 0.69 -13.57
N ARG A 163 -4.64 0.28 -14.00
CA ARG A 163 -4.95 0.00 -15.40
C ARG A 163 -5.63 1.17 -16.07
#